data_7370be71b201b786ced3711d88b19ec6
#
_entry.id   7370be71b201b786ced3711d88b19ec6
#
_cell.length_a   1.000
_cell.length_b   1.000
_cell.length_c   1.000
_cell.angle_alpha   90.00
_cell.angle_beta   90.00
_cell.angle_gamma   90.00
#
_symmetry.space_group_name_H-M   'P 1'
#
loop_
_entity.id
_entity.type
_entity.pdbx_description
1 polymer ?
#
loop_
_entity_poly.entity_id
_entity_poly.type
_entity_poly.pdbx_seq_one_letter_code
_entity_poly.pdbx_strand_id
1 'polypeptide(L)'
;TYTYECIPESAGLWAYHDHGPNHTLNTARGLFGAVLIRERDAKIPDVESVLCFHSWTPPVTGLQRAYQCVNGRAFAGNTPTVRAKVGQDLAIHIVGVDDNFHDFHLHGHRWLDAAGDVTDNPSFGPGQSIVARFTVDNPGRWLYHCHVLAHQDGGMAGWMLIDP
;
A
#
# COMPACT_ATOMS: atom_id res chain seq x y z
N THR A 1 -25.07 7.78 10.40
CA THR A 1 -23.83 8.51 10.11
C THR A 1 -23.24 9.01 11.41
N TYR A 2 -21.95 8.81 11.61
CA TYR A 2 -21.20 9.36 12.74
C TYR A 2 -20.05 10.19 12.20
N THR A 3 -19.77 11.33 12.79
CA THR A 3 -18.68 12.24 12.39
C THR A 3 -17.63 12.24 13.48
N TYR A 4 -16.39 12.00 13.10
CA TYR A 4 -15.21 12.19 13.97
C TYR A 4 -14.55 13.51 13.61
N GLU A 5 -14.24 14.31 14.61
CA GLU A 5 -13.46 15.54 14.46
C GLU A 5 -12.17 15.39 15.25
N CYS A 6 -11.04 15.60 14.59
CA CYS A 6 -9.73 15.54 15.23
C CYS A 6 -8.77 16.54 14.60
N ILE A 7 -7.81 16.99 15.39
CA ILE A 7 -6.65 17.76 14.92
C ILE A 7 -5.47 16.78 14.87
N PRO A 8 -4.94 16.47 13.68
CA PRO A 8 -3.81 15.56 13.57
C PRO A 8 -2.53 16.21 14.13
N GLU A 9 -1.76 15.44 14.88
CA GLU A 9 -0.51 15.90 15.51
C GLU A 9 0.75 15.39 14.79
N SER A 10 0.60 14.41 13.89
CA SER A 10 1.71 13.78 13.20
C SER A 10 1.38 13.52 11.74
N ALA A 11 2.27 13.93 10.85
CA ALA A 11 2.18 13.58 9.44
C ALA A 11 2.52 12.09 9.21
N GLY A 12 2.01 11.52 8.14
CA GLY A 12 2.23 10.14 7.74
C GLY A 12 0.98 9.46 7.21
N LEU A 13 1.11 8.19 6.85
CA LEU A 13 -0.01 7.33 6.50
C LEU A 13 -0.40 6.51 7.73
N TRP A 14 -1.65 6.60 8.13
CA TRP A 14 -2.19 5.94 9.32
C TRP A 14 -3.33 5.01 8.94
N ALA A 15 -3.28 3.77 9.42
CA ALA A 15 -4.40 2.85 9.28
C ALA A 15 -5.51 3.18 10.29
N TYR A 16 -6.77 3.06 9.87
CA TYR A 16 -7.90 2.95 10.79
C TYR A 16 -8.64 1.63 10.52
N HIS A 17 -9.15 1.00 11.56
CA HIS A 17 -9.86 -0.27 11.42
C HIS A 17 -10.85 -0.48 12.58
N ASP A 18 -11.67 -1.52 12.47
CA ASP A 18 -12.61 -1.90 13.51
C ASP A 18 -11.90 -2.32 14.81
N HIS A 19 -12.43 -1.89 15.94
CA HIS A 19 -11.99 -2.26 17.29
C HIS A 19 -13.10 -2.98 18.10
N GLY A 20 -14.12 -3.50 17.44
CA GLY A 20 -15.18 -4.30 18.07
C GLY A 20 -14.68 -5.68 18.56
N PRO A 21 -15.57 -6.50 19.17
CA PRO A 21 -15.18 -7.76 19.79
C PRO A 21 -14.48 -8.78 18.88
N ASN A 22 -14.68 -8.68 17.58
CA ASN A 22 -14.07 -9.54 16.56
C ASN A 22 -13.25 -8.70 15.57
N HIS A 23 -12.46 -7.76 16.06
CA HIS A 23 -11.75 -6.78 15.22
C HIS A 23 -10.89 -7.43 14.13
N THR A 24 -10.17 -8.53 14.40
CA THR A 24 -9.40 -9.26 13.40
C THR A 24 -10.27 -9.74 12.24
N LEU A 25 -11.40 -10.40 12.54
CA LEU A 25 -12.31 -10.86 11.49
C LEU A 25 -13.00 -9.70 10.76
N ASN A 26 -13.37 -8.66 11.48
CA ASN A 26 -14.04 -7.49 10.90
C ASN A 26 -13.07 -6.70 10.02
N THR A 27 -11.83 -6.52 10.45
CA THR A 27 -10.76 -5.93 9.62
C THR A 27 -10.52 -6.78 8.36
N ALA A 28 -10.39 -8.10 8.52
CA ALA A 28 -10.27 -9.01 7.39
C ALA A 28 -11.46 -8.98 6.42
N ARG A 29 -12.65 -8.59 6.88
CA ARG A 29 -13.85 -8.36 6.06
C ARG A 29 -13.88 -7.00 5.36
N GLY A 30 -12.86 -6.19 5.55
CA GLY A 30 -12.71 -4.89 4.88
C GLY A 30 -13.10 -3.68 5.74
N LEU A 31 -13.30 -3.83 7.06
CA LEU A 31 -13.55 -2.70 7.96
C LEU A 31 -12.22 -2.01 8.34
N PHE A 32 -11.54 -1.50 7.35
CA PHE A 32 -10.30 -0.73 7.47
C PHE A 32 -10.21 0.34 6.38
N GLY A 33 -9.28 1.25 6.58
CA GLY A 33 -8.88 2.22 5.57
C GLY A 33 -7.60 2.94 6.01
N ALA A 34 -7.26 4.00 5.31
CA ALA A 34 -6.07 4.78 5.58
C ALA A 34 -6.37 6.28 5.58
N VAL A 35 -5.67 7.00 6.45
CA VAL A 35 -5.68 8.46 6.52
C VAL A 35 -4.29 8.97 6.22
N LEU A 36 -4.15 9.76 5.18
CA LEU A 36 -2.90 10.44 4.84
C LEU A 36 -2.91 11.86 5.41
N ILE A 37 -2.02 12.11 6.37
CA ILE A 37 -1.84 13.40 7.02
C ILE A 37 -0.53 14.01 6.49
N ARG A 38 -0.60 15.23 5.98
CA ARG A 38 0.55 15.96 5.46
C ARG A 38 0.96 17.08 6.40
N GLU A 39 2.25 17.37 6.44
CA GLU A 39 2.71 18.64 7.00
C GLU A 39 2.05 19.80 6.25
N ARG A 40 1.83 20.91 6.94
CA ARG A 40 1.12 22.09 6.41
C ARG A 40 1.69 22.59 5.08
N ASP A 41 3.02 22.59 4.98
CA ASP A 41 3.76 23.12 3.83
C ASP A 41 4.37 22.01 2.96
N ALA A 42 3.89 20.77 3.11
CA ALA A 42 4.40 19.66 2.32
C ALA A 42 4.12 19.85 0.83
N LYS A 43 5.14 19.68 0.02
CA LYS A 43 4.96 19.63 -1.44
C LYS A 43 4.11 18.41 -1.80
N ILE A 44 2.97 18.65 -2.40
CA ILE A 44 2.10 17.59 -2.92
C ILE A 44 2.78 16.98 -4.16
N PRO A 45 2.93 15.64 -4.24
CA PRO A 45 3.46 15.00 -5.43
C PRO A 45 2.52 15.18 -6.62
N ASP A 46 3.06 15.08 -7.85
CA ASP A 46 2.26 15.14 -9.09
C ASP A 46 1.34 13.94 -9.22
N VAL A 47 1.79 12.78 -8.71
CA VAL A 47 1.02 11.54 -8.65
C VAL A 47 1.12 10.95 -7.26
N GLU A 48 -0.01 10.56 -6.70
CA GLU A 48 -0.08 9.99 -5.36
C GLU A 48 -1.02 8.77 -5.33
N SER A 49 -0.59 7.70 -4.68
CA SER A 49 -1.39 6.49 -4.50
C SER A 49 -1.29 5.97 -3.08
N VAL A 50 -2.38 5.40 -2.56
CA VAL A 50 -2.41 4.70 -1.27
C VAL A 50 -2.73 3.23 -1.51
N LEU A 51 -1.87 2.35 -1.01
CA LEU A 51 -1.99 0.91 -1.13
C LEU A 51 -2.10 0.28 0.26
N CYS A 52 -3.24 -0.35 0.54
CA CYS A 52 -3.45 -1.16 1.74
C CYS A 52 -3.16 -2.63 1.41
N PHE A 53 -2.14 -3.19 2.02
CA PHE A 53 -1.78 -4.59 1.89
C PHE A 53 -2.51 -5.41 2.94
N HIS A 54 -3.23 -6.44 2.52
CA HIS A 54 -4.00 -7.29 3.42
C HIS A 54 -4.34 -8.64 2.80
N SER A 55 -4.86 -9.55 3.62
CA SER A 55 -5.26 -10.88 3.20
C SER A 55 -6.78 -11.10 3.32
N TRP A 56 -7.37 -11.79 2.36
CA TRP A 56 -8.69 -12.39 2.50
C TRP A 56 -8.53 -13.88 2.81
N THR A 57 -8.83 -14.21 4.04
CA THR A 57 -8.69 -15.57 4.56
C THR A 57 -9.92 -16.43 4.28
N PRO A 58 -9.81 -17.77 4.29
CA PRO A 58 -10.93 -18.68 4.13
C PRO A 58 -12.16 -18.39 4.98
N PRO A 59 -12.04 -18.03 6.28
CA PRO A 59 -13.20 -17.65 7.09
C PRO A 59 -13.96 -16.42 6.59
N VAL A 60 -13.30 -15.54 5.83
CA VAL A 60 -13.94 -14.35 5.26
C VAL A 60 -14.58 -14.64 3.92
N THR A 61 -13.90 -15.40 3.07
CA THR A 61 -14.32 -15.62 1.68
C THR A 61 -15.19 -16.84 1.47
N GLY A 62 -15.14 -17.81 2.40
CA GLY A 62 -15.73 -19.14 2.20
C GLY A 62 -14.99 -20.02 1.18
N LEU A 63 -13.85 -19.53 0.67
CA LEU A 63 -13.02 -20.26 -0.30
C LEU A 63 -11.96 -21.09 0.42
N GLN A 64 -11.38 -22.08 -0.27
CA GLN A 64 -10.39 -22.99 0.34
C GLN A 64 -9.00 -22.38 0.50
N ARG A 65 -8.73 -21.22 -0.09
CA ARG A 65 -7.44 -20.55 0.00
C ARG A 65 -7.55 -19.09 0.43
N ALA A 66 -6.49 -18.55 1.00
CA ALA A 66 -6.35 -17.12 1.19
C ALA A 66 -6.00 -16.43 -0.14
N TYR A 67 -6.46 -15.19 -0.28
CA TYR A 67 -6.01 -14.27 -1.32
C TYR A 67 -5.22 -13.16 -0.66
N GLN A 68 -4.12 -12.80 -1.30
CA GLN A 68 -3.24 -11.71 -0.87
C GLN A 68 -3.58 -10.48 -1.69
N CYS A 69 -4.01 -9.42 -1.03
CA CYS A 69 -4.74 -8.34 -1.67
C CYS A 69 -4.02 -6.99 -1.55
N VAL A 70 -4.29 -6.14 -2.53
CA VAL A 70 -4.02 -4.70 -2.49
C VAL A 70 -5.34 -3.98 -2.70
N ASN A 71 -5.76 -3.16 -1.73
CA ASN A 71 -7.03 -2.40 -1.76
C ASN A 71 -8.25 -3.29 -2.08
N GLY A 72 -8.36 -4.46 -1.44
CA GLY A 72 -9.48 -5.36 -1.59
C GLY A 72 -9.48 -6.20 -2.88
N ARG A 73 -8.39 -6.22 -3.63
CA ARG A 73 -8.29 -6.96 -4.90
C ARG A 73 -7.00 -7.76 -4.97
N ALA A 74 -7.02 -8.87 -5.66
CA ALA A 74 -5.87 -9.73 -5.87
C ALA A 74 -5.54 -9.84 -7.37
N PHE A 75 -4.28 -10.07 -7.67
CA PHE A 75 -3.65 -10.25 -8.98
C PHE A 75 -3.51 -8.98 -9.82
N ALA A 76 -2.33 -8.83 -10.39
CA ALA A 76 -1.97 -7.71 -11.26
C ALA A 76 -2.95 -7.58 -12.45
N GLY A 77 -3.42 -6.36 -12.66
CA GLY A 77 -4.50 -6.04 -13.62
C GLY A 77 -5.88 -5.94 -12.99
N ASN A 78 -6.08 -6.54 -11.79
CA ASN A 78 -7.28 -6.35 -10.97
C ASN A 78 -7.02 -5.43 -9.77
N THR A 79 -5.82 -5.47 -9.21
CA THR A 79 -5.31 -4.54 -8.19
C THR A 79 -5.13 -3.12 -8.76
N PRO A 80 -4.96 -2.09 -7.92
CA PRO A 80 -4.72 -0.73 -8.40
C PRO A 80 -3.54 -0.66 -9.38
N THR A 81 -3.74 0.07 -10.48
CA THR A 81 -2.67 0.41 -11.42
C THR A 81 -2.26 1.86 -11.19
N VAL A 82 -1.01 2.06 -10.80
CA VAL A 82 -0.40 3.39 -10.68
C VAL A 82 0.01 3.89 -12.06
N ARG A 83 -0.32 5.13 -12.41
CA ARG A 83 0.03 5.73 -13.70
C ARG A 83 0.79 7.04 -13.48
N ALA A 84 1.89 7.20 -14.20
CA ALA A 84 2.70 8.41 -14.16
C ALA A 84 3.37 8.67 -15.51
N LYS A 85 4.02 9.82 -15.62
CA LYS A 85 4.89 10.18 -16.75
C LYS A 85 6.30 10.44 -16.27
N VAL A 86 7.27 10.25 -17.16
CA VAL A 86 8.65 10.62 -16.89
C VAL A 86 8.72 12.10 -16.46
N GLY A 87 9.50 12.36 -15.43
CA GLY A 87 9.68 13.69 -14.81
C GLY A 87 8.72 14.03 -13.68
N GLN A 88 7.63 13.27 -13.49
CA GLN A 88 6.69 13.52 -12.39
C GLN A 88 7.27 13.05 -11.04
N ASP A 89 6.96 13.81 -9.99
CA ASP A 89 7.16 13.45 -8.58
C ASP A 89 6.05 12.48 -8.18
N LEU A 90 6.39 11.24 -7.94
CA LEU A 90 5.45 10.17 -7.56
C LEU A 90 5.64 9.79 -6.10
N ALA A 91 4.54 9.64 -5.37
CA ALA A 91 4.51 9.03 -4.04
C ALA A 91 3.52 7.86 -3.99
N ILE A 92 4.01 6.69 -3.59
CA ILE A 92 3.19 5.54 -3.25
C ILE A 92 3.29 5.35 -1.74
N HIS A 93 2.17 5.48 -1.05
CA HIS A 93 2.03 5.26 0.38
C HIS A 93 1.47 3.86 0.60
N ILE A 94 2.16 3.04 1.38
CA ILE A 94 1.78 1.65 1.60
C ILE A 94 1.58 1.40 3.10
N VAL A 95 0.53 0.67 3.46
CA VAL A 95 0.25 0.27 4.85
C VAL A 95 -0.20 -1.18 4.93
N GLY A 96 0.34 -1.93 5.90
CA GLY A 96 -0.13 -3.26 6.26
C GLY A 96 -1.33 -3.18 7.21
N VAL A 97 -2.44 -3.81 6.83
CA VAL A 97 -3.68 -3.80 7.63
C VAL A 97 -4.17 -5.20 8.01
N ASP A 98 -3.29 -6.17 7.94
CA ASP A 98 -3.51 -7.54 8.44
C ASP A 98 -2.41 -7.93 9.44
N ASP A 99 -2.36 -9.19 9.86
CA ASP A 99 -1.42 -9.72 10.84
C ASP A 99 -0.10 -10.20 10.24
N ASN A 100 0.16 -9.89 8.94
CA ASN A 100 1.34 -10.37 8.23
C ASN A 100 2.41 -9.27 8.08
N PHE A 101 3.65 -9.72 7.88
CA PHE A 101 4.71 -8.87 7.35
C PHE A 101 4.66 -8.85 5.83
N HIS A 102 5.03 -7.72 5.27
CA HIS A 102 5.09 -7.49 3.83
C HIS A 102 6.39 -6.84 3.45
N ASP A 103 6.81 -7.06 2.21
CA ASP A 103 7.95 -6.39 1.59
C ASP A 103 7.44 -5.74 0.29
N PHE A 104 7.44 -4.42 0.22
CA PHE A 104 7.01 -3.73 -1.00
C PHE A 104 8.17 -3.62 -1.99
N HIS A 105 8.12 -4.39 -3.06
CA HIS A 105 9.08 -4.30 -4.15
C HIS A 105 8.47 -3.66 -5.40
N LEU A 106 9.24 -2.76 -6.01
CA LEU A 106 8.89 -2.11 -7.27
C LEU A 106 10.01 -2.32 -8.29
N HIS A 107 9.70 -3.03 -9.35
CA HIS A 107 10.64 -3.28 -10.43
C HIS A 107 11.11 -1.99 -11.08
N GLY A 108 12.40 -1.95 -11.42
CA GLY A 108 13.01 -0.88 -12.23
C GLY A 108 13.15 0.48 -11.55
N HIS A 109 12.82 0.62 -10.27
CA HIS A 109 12.87 1.88 -9.53
C HIS A 109 13.47 1.69 -8.14
N ARG A 110 14.11 2.76 -7.65
CA ARG A 110 14.67 2.87 -6.30
C ARG A 110 14.36 4.23 -5.73
N TRP A 111 14.28 4.30 -4.41
CA TRP A 111 14.06 5.56 -3.69
C TRP A 111 14.85 5.57 -2.38
N LEU A 112 14.84 6.70 -1.69
CA LEU A 112 15.38 6.82 -0.34
C LEU A 112 14.27 6.48 0.66
N ASP A 113 14.57 5.61 1.61
CA ASP A 113 13.69 5.35 2.74
C ASP A 113 13.75 6.50 3.78
N ALA A 114 13.04 6.34 4.90
CA ALA A 114 13.02 7.33 5.97
C ALA A 114 14.38 7.52 6.67
N ALA A 115 15.28 6.56 6.59
CA ALA A 115 16.64 6.65 7.12
C ALA A 115 17.61 7.31 6.12
N GLY A 116 17.20 7.50 4.86
CA GLY A 116 18.01 8.03 3.79
C GLY A 116 18.80 6.95 3.02
N ASP A 117 18.48 5.68 3.25
CA ASP A 117 19.12 4.58 2.53
C ASP A 117 18.37 4.28 1.23
N VAL A 118 19.15 3.92 0.18
CA VAL A 118 18.57 3.51 -1.10
C VAL A 118 17.94 2.14 -0.98
N THR A 119 16.68 2.05 -1.34
CA THR A 119 15.91 0.81 -1.30
C THR A 119 15.03 0.63 -2.54
N ASP A 120 14.62 -0.59 -2.81
CA ASP A 120 13.58 -0.98 -3.77
C ASP A 120 12.62 -2.03 -3.17
N ASN A 121 12.88 -2.42 -1.90
CA ASN A 121 12.15 -3.50 -1.24
C ASN A 121 12.14 -3.35 0.31
N PRO A 122 11.57 -2.26 0.87
CA PRO A 122 11.46 -2.12 2.31
C PRO A 122 10.40 -3.06 2.89
N SER A 123 10.73 -3.64 4.07
CA SER A 123 9.81 -4.46 4.86
C SER A 123 8.97 -3.59 5.79
N PHE A 124 7.72 -4.02 6.05
CA PHE A 124 6.82 -3.41 7.03
C PHE A 124 5.87 -4.46 7.62
N GLY A 125 5.46 -4.23 8.85
CA GLY A 125 4.59 -5.14 9.60
C GLY A 125 3.16 -4.62 9.77
N PRO A 126 2.36 -5.31 10.59
CA PRO A 126 0.99 -4.93 10.92
C PRO A 126 0.91 -3.49 11.45
N GLY A 127 0.04 -2.66 10.86
CA GLY A 127 -0.14 -1.27 11.23
C GLY A 127 0.99 -0.32 10.84
N GLN A 128 2.08 -0.82 10.27
CA GLN A 128 3.19 0.01 9.81
C GLN A 128 2.95 0.52 8.39
N SER A 129 3.47 1.70 8.12
CA SER A 129 3.40 2.32 6.79
C SER A 129 4.79 2.71 6.30
N ILE A 130 4.94 2.71 5.00
CA ILE A 130 6.13 3.17 4.27
C ILE A 130 5.71 4.09 3.13
N VAL A 131 6.65 4.85 2.60
CA VAL A 131 6.45 5.66 1.40
C VAL A 131 7.58 5.42 0.41
N ALA A 132 7.21 5.12 -0.83
CA ALA A 132 8.10 5.14 -1.98
C ALA A 132 7.87 6.47 -2.71
N ARG A 133 8.82 7.42 -2.59
CA ARG A 133 8.74 8.72 -3.27
C ARG A 133 9.99 8.97 -4.09
N PHE A 134 9.80 9.25 -5.36
CA PHE A 134 10.89 9.49 -6.31
C PHE A 134 10.39 10.25 -7.54
N THR A 135 11.33 10.87 -8.27
CA THR A 135 11.05 11.37 -9.61
C THR A 135 11.09 10.22 -10.60
N VAL A 136 10.03 10.07 -11.36
CA VAL A 136 9.89 8.99 -12.35
C VAL A 136 10.85 9.24 -13.52
N ASP A 137 11.71 8.27 -13.82
CA ASP A 137 12.75 8.38 -14.86
C ASP A 137 12.83 7.21 -15.84
N ASN A 138 12.08 6.13 -15.57
CA ASN A 138 12.17 4.89 -16.31
C ASN A 138 10.81 4.53 -16.94
N PRO A 139 10.54 4.87 -18.21
CA PRO A 139 9.27 4.60 -18.85
C PRO A 139 9.08 3.10 -19.09
N GLY A 140 7.82 2.65 -19.07
CA GLY A 140 7.48 1.26 -19.29
C GLY A 140 6.37 0.73 -18.38
N ARG A 141 6.28 -0.60 -18.34
CA ARG A 141 5.33 -1.35 -17.52
C ARG A 141 6.08 -2.11 -16.44
N TRP A 142 5.91 -1.71 -15.19
CA TRP A 142 6.62 -2.21 -14.04
C TRP A 142 5.69 -2.94 -13.09
N LEU A 143 6.11 -4.09 -12.59
CA LEU A 143 5.37 -4.80 -11.55
C LEU A 143 5.74 -4.20 -10.20
N TYR A 144 4.75 -3.91 -9.37
CA TYR A 144 4.93 -3.82 -7.92
C TYR A 144 4.33 -5.06 -7.26
N HIS A 145 4.94 -5.55 -6.19
CA HIS A 145 4.42 -6.72 -5.48
C HIS A 145 4.98 -6.83 -4.05
N CYS A 146 4.34 -7.66 -3.25
CA CYS A 146 4.94 -8.13 -2.02
C CYS A 146 6.06 -9.14 -2.33
N HIS A 147 7.25 -8.96 -1.79
CA HIS A 147 8.37 -9.87 -2.02
C HIS A 147 8.38 -11.09 -1.06
N VAL A 148 7.42 -11.19 -0.15
CA VAL A 148 7.05 -12.47 0.47
C VAL A 148 6.41 -13.33 -0.62
N LEU A 149 7.12 -14.34 -1.10
CA LEU A 149 6.77 -15.08 -2.33
C LEU A 149 5.36 -15.66 -2.31
N ALA A 150 4.95 -16.24 -1.18
CA ALA A 150 3.59 -16.76 -1.02
C ALA A 150 2.50 -15.68 -1.13
N HIS A 151 2.83 -14.42 -0.76
CA HIS A 151 1.90 -13.30 -0.91
C HIS A 151 1.79 -12.87 -2.37
N GLN A 152 2.90 -12.80 -3.09
CA GLN A 152 2.89 -12.55 -4.53
C GLN A 152 2.07 -13.61 -5.28
N ASP A 153 2.34 -14.89 -5.01
CA ASP A 153 1.62 -16.02 -5.61
C ASP A 153 0.13 -16.02 -5.24
N GLY A 154 -0.22 -15.53 -4.06
CA GLY A 154 -1.58 -15.32 -3.58
C GLY A 154 -2.30 -14.13 -4.20
N GLY A 155 -1.60 -13.29 -4.98
CA GLY A 155 -2.19 -12.18 -5.73
C GLY A 155 -1.78 -10.78 -5.32
N MET A 156 -0.84 -10.59 -4.36
CA MET A 156 -0.38 -9.28 -3.89
C MET A 156 0.61 -8.66 -4.88
N ALA A 157 0.11 -8.25 -6.02
CA ALA A 157 0.87 -7.64 -7.10
C ALA A 157 0.00 -6.69 -7.92
N GLY A 158 0.61 -5.70 -8.57
CA GLY A 158 -0.08 -4.74 -9.44
C GLY A 158 0.87 -4.07 -10.42
N TRP A 159 0.34 -3.19 -11.25
CA TRP A 159 1.10 -2.52 -12.30
C TRP A 159 1.36 -1.06 -11.99
N MET A 160 2.57 -0.61 -12.29
CA MET A 160 2.89 0.78 -12.51
C MET A 160 3.16 0.99 -14.00
N LEU A 161 2.43 1.91 -14.61
CA LEU A 161 2.55 2.25 -16.03
C LEU A 161 3.11 3.66 -16.14
N ILE A 162 4.23 3.80 -16.82
CA ILE A 162 4.93 5.06 -16.99
C ILE A 162 5.01 5.39 -18.47
N ASP A 163 4.37 6.49 -18.83
CA ASP A 163 4.45 7.07 -20.16
C ASP A 163 5.72 7.94 -20.27
N PRO A 164 6.32 8.03 -21.47
CA PRO A 164 7.44 8.93 -21.73
C PRO A 164 7.16 10.38 -21.42
#